data_aca797604ced7be8dc2daac7d63f48dc
#
_entry.id   aca797604ced7be8dc2daac7d63f48dc
#
_cell.length_a   1.000
_cell.length_b   1.000
_cell.length_c   1.000
_cell.angle_alpha   90.00
_cell.angle_beta   90.00
_cell.angle_gamma   90.00
#
_symmetry.space_group_name_H-M   'P 1'
#
loop_
_entity.id
_entity.type
_entity.pdbx_description
1 polymer ?
#
loop_
_entity_poly.entity_id
_entity_poly.type
_entity_poly.pdbx_seq_one_letter_code
_entity_poly.pdbx_strand_id
1 'polypeptide(L)'
;IIRTRVETAAKLLRYTDLPVADIAYRVGYDTPSSLTKSFCKLFGISPKMYRLTKNYQMMTTREPKAEVKLSRAKVVEQEPKTVLYISATGDYKKVDYSAMYMRMWEEIKRQGLFSAGIEHLALYHDNPEITAEENLKCDVCIRICKPAGPNGDIGVKTIGGGRFVAFTYIGEYCKIGAAYDKIYGELLAEGGFETRGNYCFEKYVSDPRRTAPEKLKTEIYIPIE
;
A
#
# COMPACT_ATOMS: atom_id res chain seq x y z
N ILE A 1 -17.98 -0.50 4.46
CA ILE A 1 -18.18 0.87 3.94
C ILE A 1 -17.80 1.92 4.99
N ILE A 2 -18.43 1.96 6.19
CA ILE A 2 -18.14 2.99 7.22
C ILE A 2 -16.68 2.97 7.66
N ARG A 3 -16.13 1.78 7.95
CA ARG A 3 -14.74 1.60 8.37
C ARG A 3 -13.76 2.14 7.31
N THR A 4 -13.91 1.76 6.06
CA THR A 4 -13.07 2.23 4.94
C THR A 4 -13.07 3.75 4.81
N ARG A 5 -14.26 4.39 4.94
CA ARG A 5 -14.38 5.85 4.92
C ARG A 5 -13.60 6.51 6.07
N VAL A 6 -13.67 5.94 7.28
CA VAL A 6 -12.97 6.48 8.45
C VAL A 6 -11.46 6.29 8.34
N GLU A 7 -10.99 5.14 7.84
CA GLU A 7 -9.57 4.88 7.59
C GLU A 7 -9.01 5.80 6.49
N THR A 8 -9.79 6.05 5.42
CA THR A 8 -9.42 7.05 4.40
C THR A 8 -9.35 8.45 5.00
N ALA A 9 -10.29 8.82 5.88
CA ALA A 9 -10.22 10.10 6.58
C ALA A 9 -8.97 10.20 7.46
N ALA A 10 -8.57 9.12 8.15
CA ALA A 10 -7.35 9.09 8.95
C ALA A 10 -6.09 9.28 8.07
N LYS A 11 -6.04 8.68 6.88
CA LYS A 11 -4.98 8.93 5.89
C LYS A 11 -4.91 10.42 5.51
N LEU A 12 -6.04 11.02 5.14
CA LEU A 12 -6.09 12.44 4.77
C LEU A 12 -5.71 13.36 5.94
N LEU A 13 -6.16 13.05 7.16
CA LEU A 13 -5.76 13.78 8.36
C LEU A 13 -4.25 13.72 8.62
N ARG A 14 -3.63 12.59 8.30
CA ARG A 14 -2.22 12.34 8.55
C ARG A 14 -1.31 12.99 7.50
N TYR A 15 -1.71 12.96 6.24
CA TYR A 15 -0.85 13.32 5.12
C TYR A 15 -1.23 14.62 4.40
N THR A 16 -2.30 15.29 4.84
CA THR A 16 -2.73 16.56 4.27
C THR A 16 -3.13 17.57 5.35
N ASP A 17 -3.14 18.85 4.99
CA ASP A 17 -3.64 19.94 5.84
C ASP A 17 -5.11 20.28 5.56
N LEU A 18 -5.83 19.45 4.80
CA LEU A 18 -7.24 19.66 4.48
C LEU A 18 -8.07 19.84 5.76
N PRO A 19 -9.00 20.81 5.81
CA PRO A 19 -9.93 20.95 6.91
C PRO A 19 -10.72 19.65 7.17
N VAL A 20 -11.01 19.37 8.45
CA VAL A 20 -11.79 18.17 8.81
C VAL A 20 -13.13 18.11 8.09
N ALA A 21 -13.74 19.27 7.83
CA ALA A 21 -14.99 19.38 7.09
C ALA A 21 -14.84 18.88 5.65
N ASP A 22 -13.80 19.29 4.95
CA ASP A 22 -13.54 18.90 3.57
C ASP A 22 -13.23 17.41 3.47
N ILE A 23 -12.46 16.90 4.45
CA ILE A 23 -12.20 15.46 4.56
C ILE A 23 -13.51 14.67 4.73
N ALA A 24 -14.44 15.16 5.58
CA ALA A 24 -15.73 14.49 5.77
C ALA A 24 -16.48 14.32 4.46
N TYR A 25 -16.59 15.38 3.67
CA TYR A 25 -17.27 15.34 2.37
C TYR A 25 -16.54 14.44 1.37
N ARG A 26 -15.21 14.52 1.29
CA ARG A 26 -14.39 13.70 0.39
C ARG A 26 -14.54 12.20 0.64
N VAL A 27 -14.66 11.79 1.92
CA VAL A 27 -14.83 10.37 2.27
C VAL A 27 -16.29 9.93 2.30
N GLY A 28 -17.21 10.79 1.82
CA GLY A 28 -18.61 10.46 1.61
C GLY A 28 -19.49 10.56 2.87
N TYR A 29 -19.18 11.43 3.82
CA TYR A 29 -20.08 11.81 4.91
C TYR A 29 -20.82 13.09 4.55
N ASP A 30 -22.11 13.13 4.89
CA ASP A 30 -22.95 14.31 4.65
C ASP A 30 -22.64 15.46 5.62
N THR A 31 -22.03 15.18 6.77
CA THR A 31 -21.64 16.20 7.75
C THR A 31 -20.32 15.84 8.44
N PRO A 32 -19.53 16.87 8.84
CA PRO A 32 -18.33 16.66 9.65
C PRO A 32 -18.60 15.98 10.99
N SER A 33 -19.77 16.21 11.58
CA SER A 33 -20.21 15.58 12.84
C SER A 33 -20.38 14.08 12.69
N SER A 34 -20.91 13.60 11.56
CA SER A 34 -21.09 12.18 11.26
C SER A 34 -19.75 11.48 11.10
N LEU A 35 -18.78 12.11 10.41
CA LEU A 35 -17.40 11.61 10.38
C LEU A 35 -16.83 11.56 11.80
N THR A 36 -16.94 12.64 12.58
CA THR A 36 -16.38 12.71 13.94
C THR A 36 -16.90 11.59 14.83
N LYS A 37 -18.20 11.32 14.82
CA LYS A 37 -18.82 10.21 15.58
C LYS A 37 -18.24 8.85 15.18
N SER A 38 -18.16 8.58 13.88
CA SER A 38 -17.63 7.33 13.35
C SER A 38 -16.13 7.20 13.63
N PHE A 39 -15.41 8.28 13.54
CA PHE A 39 -13.96 8.35 13.80
C PHE A 39 -13.66 8.09 15.28
N CYS A 40 -14.36 8.78 16.20
CA CYS A 40 -14.22 8.54 17.64
C CYS A 40 -14.58 7.10 18.03
N LYS A 41 -15.58 6.51 17.37
CA LYS A 41 -15.95 5.10 17.62
C LYS A 41 -14.84 4.13 17.21
N LEU A 42 -14.09 4.43 16.15
CA LEU A 42 -13.04 3.54 15.62
C LEU A 42 -11.67 3.80 16.29
N PHE A 43 -11.30 5.07 16.49
CA PHE A 43 -9.96 5.47 16.96
C PHE A 43 -9.93 5.94 18.43
N GLY A 44 -11.07 6.05 19.10
CA GLY A 44 -11.15 6.53 20.49
C GLY A 44 -10.90 8.03 20.69
N ILE A 45 -10.48 8.74 19.65
CA ILE A 45 -10.17 10.18 19.68
C ILE A 45 -10.82 10.91 18.50
N SER A 46 -10.96 12.26 18.60
CA SER A 46 -11.54 13.06 17.51
C SER A 46 -10.55 13.21 16.34
N PRO A 47 -11.06 13.48 15.11
CA PRO A 47 -10.21 13.78 13.95
C PRO A 47 -9.20 14.90 14.20
N LYS A 48 -9.61 15.95 14.90
CA LYS A 48 -8.74 17.06 15.27
C LYS A 48 -7.61 16.62 16.21
N MET A 49 -7.93 15.85 17.24
CA MET A 49 -6.94 15.31 18.18
C MET A 49 -6.00 14.33 17.50
N TYR A 50 -6.54 13.46 16.63
CA TYR A 50 -5.74 12.53 15.83
C TYR A 50 -4.67 13.27 15.00
N ARG A 51 -5.02 14.38 14.34
CA ARG A 51 -4.07 15.25 13.61
C ARG A 51 -3.01 15.86 14.53
N LEU A 52 -3.41 16.36 15.69
CA LEU A 52 -2.50 16.96 16.67
C LEU A 52 -1.53 15.93 17.27
N THR A 53 -2.00 14.74 17.58
CA THR A 53 -1.18 13.64 18.12
C THR A 53 -0.12 13.21 17.10
N LYS A 54 -0.46 13.16 15.82
CA LYS A 54 0.51 12.92 14.74
C LYS A 54 1.66 13.94 14.79
N ASN A 55 1.32 15.24 14.86
CA ASN A 55 2.33 16.28 14.88
C ASN A 55 3.22 16.18 16.12
N TYR A 56 2.66 15.77 17.27
CA TYR A 56 3.42 15.55 18.50
C TYR A 56 4.36 14.32 18.39
N GLN A 57 3.89 13.19 17.83
CA GLN A 57 4.74 12.02 17.59
C GLN A 57 5.86 12.31 16.58
N MET A 58 5.58 13.07 15.51
CA MET A 58 6.62 13.49 14.56
C MET A 58 7.67 14.43 15.20
N MET A 59 7.32 15.19 16.23
CA MET A 59 8.27 16.06 16.96
C MET A 59 9.09 15.29 18.01
N THR A 60 8.54 14.25 18.63
CA THR A 60 9.20 13.51 19.71
C THR A 60 10.03 12.32 19.22
N THR A 61 9.75 11.76 18.06
CA THR A 61 10.48 10.64 17.45
C THR A 61 11.40 11.05 16.31
N ARG A 62 12.03 12.22 16.40
CA ARG A 62 13.19 12.53 15.55
C ARG A 62 14.41 11.70 16.02
N GLU A 63 14.33 10.39 15.92
CA GLU A 63 15.50 9.62 15.58
C GLU A 63 15.99 10.11 14.20
N PRO A 64 17.31 10.21 13.97
CA PRO A 64 17.81 10.60 12.65
C PRO A 64 17.19 9.65 11.64
N LYS A 65 16.34 10.20 10.74
CA LYS A 65 15.67 9.42 9.68
C LYS A 65 16.77 8.65 8.96
N ALA A 66 16.75 7.33 9.08
CA ALA A 66 17.69 6.48 8.35
C ALA A 66 17.64 6.91 6.88
N GLU A 67 18.80 7.09 6.28
CA GLU A 67 18.90 7.54 4.89
C GLU A 67 18.24 6.51 3.98
N VAL A 68 17.01 6.83 3.53
CA VAL A 68 16.22 5.95 2.68
C VAL A 68 16.64 6.15 1.24
N LYS A 69 17.20 5.11 0.62
CA LYS A 69 17.55 5.10 -0.80
C LYS A 69 16.29 4.98 -1.66
N LEU A 70 15.74 6.13 -2.02
CA LEU A 70 14.52 6.23 -2.81
C LEU A 70 14.79 7.09 -4.05
N SER A 71 14.31 6.64 -5.22
CA SER A 71 14.41 7.43 -6.46
C SER A 71 13.52 8.67 -6.40
N ARG A 72 13.74 9.60 -7.35
CA ARG A 72 12.78 10.68 -7.60
C ARG A 72 11.45 10.10 -8.07
N ALA A 73 10.36 10.82 -7.79
CA ALA A 73 9.03 10.51 -8.28
C ALA A 73 9.00 10.47 -9.82
N LYS A 74 8.35 9.45 -10.38
CA LYS A 74 8.13 9.31 -11.82
C LYS A 74 6.66 9.01 -12.06
N VAL A 75 5.97 9.90 -12.77
CA VAL A 75 4.60 9.62 -13.23
C VAL A 75 4.65 8.63 -14.38
N VAL A 76 3.85 7.57 -14.27
CA VAL A 76 3.76 6.49 -15.25
C VAL A 76 2.31 6.12 -15.49
N GLU A 77 1.98 5.76 -16.71
CA GLU A 77 0.72 5.10 -17.05
C GLU A 77 0.92 3.58 -16.96
N GLN A 78 0.02 2.90 -16.27
CA GLN A 78 0.05 1.45 -16.15
C GLN A 78 -1.15 0.84 -16.86
N GLU A 79 -0.89 -0.19 -17.66
CA GLU A 79 -1.94 -1.04 -18.19
C GLU A 79 -2.49 -1.96 -17.08
N PRO A 80 -3.77 -2.35 -17.15
CA PRO A 80 -4.32 -3.35 -16.25
C PRO A 80 -3.52 -4.66 -16.33
N LYS A 81 -3.29 -5.30 -15.18
CA LYS A 81 -2.53 -6.55 -15.08
C LYS A 81 -3.41 -7.67 -14.55
N THR A 82 -3.47 -8.78 -15.25
CA THR A 82 -4.07 -10.02 -14.71
C THR A 82 -3.07 -10.70 -13.78
N VAL A 83 -3.51 -11.07 -12.59
CA VAL A 83 -2.68 -11.70 -11.57
C VAL A 83 -3.34 -12.94 -10.98
N LEU A 84 -2.52 -13.95 -10.68
CA LEU A 84 -2.84 -14.90 -9.62
C LEU A 84 -2.61 -14.19 -8.28
N TYR A 85 -3.45 -14.43 -7.28
CA TYR A 85 -3.27 -13.86 -5.96
C TYR A 85 -3.69 -14.80 -4.83
N ILE A 86 -3.05 -14.61 -3.68
CA ILE A 86 -3.46 -15.16 -2.39
C ILE A 86 -3.61 -13.99 -1.43
N SER A 87 -4.77 -13.89 -0.76
CA SER A 87 -5.02 -12.85 0.24
C SER A 87 -4.50 -13.26 1.60
N ALA A 88 -3.90 -12.32 2.32
CA ALA A 88 -3.53 -12.46 3.72
C ALA A 88 -4.18 -11.38 4.58
N THR A 89 -4.48 -11.72 5.83
CA THR A 89 -4.97 -10.79 6.84
C THR A 89 -4.09 -10.91 8.08
N GLY A 90 -3.72 -9.78 8.67
CA GLY A 90 -2.85 -9.71 9.84
C GLY A 90 -1.59 -8.87 9.61
N ASP A 91 -0.69 -8.89 10.58
CA ASP A 91 0.57 -8.14 10.55
C ASP A 91 1.40 -8.50 9.30
N TYR A 92 1.65 -7.52 8.46
CA TYR A 92 2.43 -7.69 7.22
C TYR A 92 3.82 -8.29 7.44
N LYS A 93 4.42 -8.10 8.64
CA LYS A 93 5.72 -8.67 8.99
C LYS A 93 5.66 -10.17 9.29
N LYS A 94 4.47 -10.70 9.59
CA LYS A 94 4.24 -12.12 9.92
C LYS A 94 3.70 -12.94 8.75
N VAL A 95 3.38 -12.29 7.63
CA VAL A 95 2.92 -12.97 6.42
C VAL A 95 4.06 -13.79 5.82
N ASP A 96 3.82 -15.06 5.56
CA ASP A 96 4.77 -15.93 4.85
C ASP A 96 4.66 -15.74 3.32
N TYR A 97 5.22 -14.63 2.85
CA TYR A 97 5.25 -14.32 1.41
C TYR A 97 5.93 -15.43 0.59
N SER A 98 6.96 -16.08 1.17
CA SER A 98 7.72 -17.13 0.47
C SER A 98 6.84 -18.34 0.16
N ALA A 99 6.10 -18.82 1.16
CA ALA A 99 5.18 -19.94 0.98
C ALA A 99 4.06 -19.60 -0.02
N MET A 100 3.51 -18.37 0.04
CA MET A 100 2.49 -17.92 -0.90
C MET A 100 3.01 -17.88 -2.34
N TYR A 101 4.21 -17.32 -2.56
CA TYR A 101 4.82 -17.34 -3.89
C TYR A 101 5.12 -18.76 -4.39
N MET A 102 5.63 -19.65 -3.54
CA MET A 102 5.88 -21.04 -3.94
C MET A 102 4.60 -21.73 -4.42
N ARG A 103 3.49 -21.60 -3.68
CA ARG A 103 2.19 -22.19 -4.06
C ARG A 103 1.68 -21.61 -5.39
N MET A 104 1.80 -20.32 -5.62
CA MET A 104 1.42 -19.71 -6.89
C MET A 104 2.33 -20.17 -8.04
N TRP A 105 3.62 -20.42 -7.79
CA TRP A 105 4.52 -20.98 -8.79
C TRP A 105 4.16 -22.43 -9.16
N GLU A 106 3.74 -23.24 -8.20
CA GLU A 106 3.20 -24.60 -8.46
C GLU A 106 1.95 -24.51 -9.34
N GLU A 107 1.08 -23.55 -9.07
CA GLU A 107 -0.12 -23.31 -9.85
C GLU A 107 0.20 -22.83 -11.28
N ILE A 108 1.15 -21.95 -11.45
CA ILE A 108 1.67 -21.51 -12.76
C ILE A 108 2.18 -22.71 -13.56
N LYS A 109 2.91 -23.62 -12.91
CA LYS A 109 3.38 -24.85 -13.54
C LYS A 109 2.22 -25.77 -13.92
N ARG A 110 1.27 -25.97 -13.01
CA ARG A 110 0.10 -26.85 -13.23
C ARG A 110 -0.77 -26.38 -14.40
N GLN A 111 -0.99 -25.07 -14.52
CA GLN A 111 -1.80 -24.49 -15.62
C GLN A 111 -1.01 -24.12 -16.88
N GLY A 112 0.31 -24.34 -16.91
CA GLY A 112 1.14 -24.02 -18.09
C GLY A 112 1.25 -22.50 -18.37
N LEU A 113 1.23 -21.68 -17.34
CA LEU A 113 1.17 -20.20 -17.44
C LEU A 113 2.52 -19.53 -17.66
N PHE A 114 3.62 -20.26 -17.73
CA PHE A 114 4.94 -19.69 -17.97
C PHE A 114 4.94 -18.82 -19.24
N SER A 115 5.44 -17.58 -19.08
CA SER A 115 5.58 -16.61 -20.16
C SER A 115 6.60 -15.52 -19.80
N ALA A 116 7.10 -14.82 -20.79
CA ALA A 116 7.80 -13.55 -20.54
C ALA A 116 6.82 -12.54 -19.91
N GLY A 117 7.33 -11.70 -19.01
CA GLY A 117 6.54 -10.66 -18.34
C GLY A 117 5.83 -11.09 -17.06
N ILE A 118 6.19 -12.26 -16.49
CA ILE A 118 5.82 -12.59 -15.10
C ILE A 118 6.48 -11.59 -14.16
N GLU A 119 5.68 -11.04 -13.23
CA GLU A 119 6.15 -10.08 -12.22
C GLU A 119 5.65 -10.52 -10.84
N HIS A 120 6.49 -10.37 -9.82
CA HIS A 120 6.11 -10.56 -8.42
C HIS A 120 5.60 -9.23 -7.86
N LEU A 121 4.39 -9.22 -7.35
CA LEU A 121 3.71 -8.02 -6.86
C LEU A 121 3.12 -8.30 -5.48
N ALA A 122 2.91 -7.23 -4.70
CA ALA A 122 2.03 -7.27 -3.54
C ALA A 122 1.16 -6.01 -3.51
N LEU A 123 -0.11 -6.17 -3.19
CA LEU A 123 -1.06 -5.08 -3.00
C LEU A 123 -1.30 -4.92 -1.51
N TYR A 124 -1.16 -3.70 -1.00
CA TYR A 124 -1.42 -3.35 0.39
C TYR A 124 -2.67 -2.48 0.46
N HIS A 125 -3.72 -3.03 1.07
CA HIS A 125 -5.03 -2.38 1.14
C HIS A 125 -5.13 -1.41 2.31
N ASP A 126 -4.33 -1.63 3.34
CA ASP A 126 -4.42 -0.90 4.60
C ASP A 126 -3.07 -0.29 4.99
N ASN A 127 -3.12 0.83 5.72
CA ASN A 127 -1.95 1.43 6.30
C ASN A 127 -1.75 0.88 7.72
N PRO A 128 -0.61 0.22 8.04
CA PRO A 128 -0.37 -0.37 9.36
C PRO A 128 -0.30 0.65 10.50
N GLU A 129 -0.10 1.92 10.20
CA GLU A 129 -0.13 2.98 11.22
C GLU A 129 -1.55 3.47 11.56
N ILE A 130 -2.56 3.03 10.79
CA ILE A 130 -3.95 3.47 10.90
C ILE A 130 -4.85 2.29 11.23
N THR A 131 -4.60 1.14 10.62
CA THR A 131 -5.40 -0.07 10.75
C THR A 131 -4.75 -1.00 11.76
N ALA A 132 -5.52 -1.53 12.70
CA ALA A 132 -5.03 -2.51 13.67
C ALA A 132 -4.45 -3.75 12.98
N GLU A 133 -3.36 -4.29 13.51
CA GLU A 133 -2.57 -5.35 12.88
C GLU A 133 -3.42 -6.55 12.44
N GLU A 134 -4.36 -6.99 13.27
CA GLU A 134 -5.25 -8.12 12.98
C GLU A 134 -6.20 -7.89 11.81
N ASN A 135 -6.32 -6.65 11.34
CA ASN A 135 -7.22 -6.24 10.27
C ASN A 135 -6.51 -5.79 8.99
N LEU A 136 -5.18 -5.77 9.00
CA LEU A 136 -4.39 -5.44 7.82
C LEU A 136 -4.62 -6.48 6.73
N LYS A 137 -4.78 -6.04 5.49
CA LYS A 137 -5.01 -6.92 4.34
C LYS A 137 -4.02 -6.63 3.25
N CYS A 138 -3.44 -7.68 2.72
CA CYS A 138 -2.63 -7.63 1.51
C CYS A 138 -2.98 -8.79 0.58
N ASP A 139 -2.67 -8.61 -0.70
CA ASP A 139 -2.71 -9.68 -1.69
C ASP A 139 -1.31 -9.87 -2.25
N VAL A 140 -0.76 -11.06 -2.05
CA VAL A 140 0.48 -11.48 -2.71
C VAL A 140 0.12 -11.95 -4.11
N CYS A 141 0.79 -11.42 -5.13
CA CYS A 141 0.37 -11.56 -6.51
C CYS A 141 1.51 -11.97 -7.43
N ILE A 142 1.20 -12.77 -8.44
CA ILE A 142 2.05 -12.99 -9.61
C ILE A 142 1.30 -12.56 -10.87
N ARG A 143 1.87 -11.60 -11.62
CA ARG A 143 1.35 -11.24 -12.94
C ARG A 143 1.46 -12.41 -13.90
N ILE A 144 0.40 -12.66 -14.63
CA ILE A 144 0.34 -13.67 -15.69
C ILE A 144 -0.09 -13.03 -17.00
N CYS A 145 0.35 -13.61 -18.12
CA CYS A 145 0.03 -13.12 -19.47
C CYS A 145 -0.87 -14.12 -20.25
N LYS A 146 -1.28 -15.22 -19.62
CA LYS A 146 -2.17 -16.21 -20.18
C LYS A 146 -3.43 -16.33 -19.34
N PRO A 147 -4.58 -16.69 -19.93
CA PRO A 147 -5.80 -16.98 -19.17
C PRO A 147 -5.57 -18.07 -18.12
N ALA A 148 -6.08 -17.86 -16.92
CA ALA A 148 -5.97 -18.78 -15.80
C ALA A 148 -7.30 -18.92 -15.06
N GLY A 149 -7.52 -20.06 -14.41
CA GLY A 149 -8.63 -20.30 -13.50
C GLY A 149 -8.20 -20.24 -12.03
N PRO A 150 -9.12 -19.95 -11.11
CA PRO A 150 -8.85 -20.03 -9.68
C PRO A 150 -8.69 -21.48 -9.22
N ASN A 151 -7.97 -21.71 -8.11
CA ASN A 151 -7.80 -23.00 -7.49
C ASN A 151 -7.64 -22.86 -5.97
N GLY A 152 -8.61 -23.35 -5.21
CA GLY A 152 -8.64 -23.21 -3.76
C GLY A 152 -8.68 -21.75 -3.35
N ASP A 153 -7.69 -21.32 -2.57
CA ASP A 153 -7.52 -19.93 -2.15
C ASP A 153 -6.68 -19.06 -3.12
N ILE A 154 -6.19 -19.67 -4.22
CA ILE A 154 -5.54 -18.94 -5.30
C ILE A 154 -6.61 -18.40 -6.24
N GLY A 155 -6.81 -17.10 -6.20
CA GLY A 155 -7.74 -16.39 -7.07
C GLY A 155 -7.07 -15.80 -8.30
N VAL A 156 -7.91 -15.33 -9.24
CA VAL A 156 -7.50 -14.58 -10.43
C VAL A 156 -8.24 -13.25 -10.43
N LYS A 157 -7.53 -12.15 -10.63
CA LYS A 157 -8.14 -10.82 -10.76
C LYS A 157 -7.32 -9.92 -11.67
N THR A 158 -7.93 -8.81 -12.07
CA THR A 158 -7.24 -7.71 -12.77
C THR A 158 -6.93 -6.59 -11.79
N ILE A 159 -5.70 -6.11 -11.79
CA ILE A 159 -5.22 -5.01 -10.95
C ILE A 159 -4.57 -3.91 -11.79
N GLY A 160 -4.45 -2.74 -11.20
CA GLY A 160 -3.79 -1.60 -11.81
C GLY A 160 -4.65 -0.91 -12.86
N GLY A 161 -3.97 -0.27 -13.78
CA GLY A 161 -4.57 0.59 -14.81
C GLY A 161 -4.67 2.06 -14.39
N GLY A 162 -4.27 2.95 -15.32
CA GLY A 162 -4.26 4.40 -15.14
C GLY A 162 -2.96 4.96 -14.60
N ARG A 163 -3.03 6.19 -14.07
CA ARG A 163 -1.86 6.97 -13.66
C ARG A 163 -1.37 6.57 -12.29
N PHE A 164 -0.05 6.45 -12.17
CA PHE A 164 0.64 6.19 -10.91
C PHE A 164 1.85 7.10 -10.78
N VAL A 165 2.20 7.46 -9.56
CA VAL A 165 3.55 7.91 -9.25
C VAL A 165 4.35 6.71 -8.74
N ALA A 166 5.48 6.47 -9.38
CA ALA A 166 6.36 5.34 -9.10
C ALA A 166 7.65 5.81 -8.44
N PHE A 167 8.11 5.05 -7.45
CA PHE A 167 9.38 5.23 -6.76
C PHE A 167 10.16 3.92 -6.78
N THR A 168 11.46 3.99 -6.89
CA THR A 168 12.33 2.83 -6.71
C THR A 168 12.99 2.91 -5.34
N TYR A 169 12.68 1.96 -4.48
CA TYR A 169 13.32 1.75 -3.19
C TYR A 169 14.47 0.74 -3.34
N ILE A 170 15.62 1.02 -2.69
CA ILE A 170 16.75 0.09 -2.60
C ILE A 170 17.05 -0.14 -1.13
N GLY A 171 16.87 -1.37 -0.66
CA GLY A 171 17.08 -1.75 0.73
C GLY A 171 16.34 -3.01 1.15
N GLU A 172 16.47 -3.32 2.42
CA GLU A 172 15.82 -4.47 3.05
C GLU A 172 14.30 -4.30 3.09
N TYR A 173 13.55 -5.36 2.83
CA TYR A 173 12.07 -5.32 2.87
C TYR A 173 11.53 -4.90 4.25
N CYS A 174 12.17 -5.31 5.35
CA CYS A 174 11.75 -4.91 6.70
C CYS A 174 11.88 -3.40 6.99
N LYS A 175 12.64 -2.67 6.18
CA LYS A 175 12.86 -1.22 6.31
C LYS A 175 12.03 -0.40 5.30
N ILE A 176 11.20 -1.03 4.47
CA ILE A 176 10.42 -0.34 3.42
C ILE A 176 9.40 0.66 4.01
N GLY A 177 8.97 0.47 5.26
CA GLY A 177 8.08 1.40 5.95
C GLY A 177 8.60 2.83 5.95
N ALA A 178 9.90 3.03 6.16
CA ALA A 178 10.51 4.37 6.13
C ALA A 178 10.45 5.02 4.72
N ALA A 179 10.41 4.22 3.64
CA ALA A 179 10.17 4.73 2.29
C ALA A 179 8.74 5.23 2.14
N TYR A 180 7.77 4.50 2.67
CA TYR A 180 6.37 4.92 2.68
C TYR A 180 6.17 6.20 3.50
N ASP A 181 6.79 6.32 4.67
CA ASP A 181 6.75 7.55 5.48
C ASP A 181 7.25 8.76 4.71
N LYS A 182 8.34 8.61 3.98
CA LYS A 182 8.89 9.68 3.14
C LYS A 182 7.98 10.00 1.96
N ILE A 183 7.44 8.98 1.27
CA ILE A 183 6.54 9.15 0.13
C ILE A 183 5.29 9.92 0.55
N TYR A 184 4.57 9.43 1.56
CA TYR A 184 3.30 10.03 1.99
C TYR A 184 3.49 11.30 2.81
N GLY A 185 4.57 11.42 3.58
CA GLY A 185 4.83 12.56 4.44
C GLY A 185 5.44 13.77 3.72
N GLU A 186 6.15 13.56 2.64
CA GLU A 186 6.92 14.61 1.96
C GLU A 186 6.65 14.61 0.44
N LEU A 187 7.02 13.55 -0.26
CA LEU A 187 7.18 13.58 -1.72
C LEU A 187 5.87 13.72 -2.51
N LEU A 188 4.77 13.18 -2.01
CA LEU A 188 3.46 13.34 -2.67
C LEU A 188 2.96 14.79 -2.57
N ALA A 189 3.13 15.42 -1.41
CA ALA A 189 2.74 16.81 -1.20
C ALA A 189 3.62 17.78 -2.01
N GLU A 190 4.93 17.59 -1.99
CA GLU A 190 5.89 18.40 -2.77
C GLU A 190 5.64 18.28 -4.28
N GLY A 191 5.26 17.09 -4.76
CA GLY A 191 4.92 16.84 -6.16
C GLY A 191 3.52 17.28 -6.57
N GLY A 192 2.69 17.74 -5.64
CA GLY A 192 1.30 18.12 -5.91
C GLY A 192 0.42 16.93 -6.33
N PHE A 193 0.76 15.71 -5.93
CA PHE A 193 0.02 14.51 -6.33
C PHE A 193 -1.19 14.26 -5.44
N GLU A 194 -2.36 14.15 -6.03
CA GLU A 194 -3.58 13.66 -5.38
C GLU A 194 -3.70 12.16 -5.57
N THR A 195 -3.76 11.41 -4.46
CA THR A 195 -3.88 9.95 -4.52
C THR A 195 -5.32 9.53 -4.79
N ARG A 196 -5.51 8.55 -5.68
CA ARG A 196 -6.80 7.90 -5.93
C ARG A 196 -6.80 6.46 -5.43
N GLY A 197 -7.99 5.93 -5.16
CA GLY A 197 -8.19 4.53 -4.78
C GLY A 197 -7.69 4.17 -3.38
N ASN A 198 -7.75 2.89 -3.06
CA ASN A 198 -7.59 2.38 -1.71
C ASN A 198 -6.34 1.51 -1.50
N TYR A 199 -5.56 1.24 -2.54
CA TYR A 199 -4.36 0.40 -2.42
C TYR A 199 -3.21 0.95 -3.24
N CYS A 200 -2.01 0.76 -2.74
CA CYS A 200 -0.77 0.85 -3.48
C CYS A 200 -0.28 -0.56 -3.82
N PHE A 201 0.62 -0.69 -4.78
CA PHE A 201 1.25 -1.97 -5.01
C PHE A 201 2.77 -1.86 -5.12
N GLU A 202 3.43 -2.91 -4.69
CA GLU A 202 4.87 -3.10 -4.82
C GLU A 202 5.16 -4.11 -5.94
N LYS A 203 6.24 -3.85 -6.68
CA LYS A 203 6.82 -4.80 -7.63
C LYS A 203 8.23 -5.14 -7.18
N TYR A 204 8.45 -6.41 -6.91
CA TYR A 204 9.74 -6.93 -6.49
C TYR A 204 10.61 -7.23 -7.70
N VAL A 205 11.63 -6.39 -7.92
CA VAL A 205 12.48 -6.44 -9.11
C VAL A 205 13.65 -7.39 -8.91
N SER A 206 14.21 -7.43 -7.69
CA SER A 206 15.35 -8.28 -7.36
C SER A 206 14.91 -9.65 -6.85
N ASP A 207 15.64 -10.70 -7.22
CA ASP A 207 15.51 -12.02 -6.58
C ASP A 207 16.24 -12.00 -5.23
N PRO A 208 15.52 -12.14 -4.10
CA PRO A 208 16.14 -12.07 -2.76
C PRO A 208 17.10 -13.23 -2.46
N ARG A 209 17.06 -14.32 -3.25
CA ARG A 209 17.98 -15.44 -3.12
C ARG A 209 19.34 -15.18 -3.75
N ARG A 210 19.44 -14.13 -4.61
CA ARG A 210 20.63 -13.78 -5.38
C ARG A 210 21.13 -12.37 -5.13
N THR A 211 20.37 -11.57 -4.39
CA THR A 211 20.67 -10.17 -4.13
C THR A 211 20.80 -9.94 -2.64
N ALA A 212 21.88 -9.32 -2.21
CA ALA A 212 22.10 -8.95 -0.82
C ALA A 212 20.95 -8.02 -0.33
N PRO A 213 20.46 -8.18 0.91
CA PRO A 213 19.27 -7.50 1.41
C PRO A 213 19.30 -5.98 1.23
N GLU A 214 20.43 -5.33 1.46
CA GLU A 214 20.62 -3.88 1.32
C GLU A 214 20.64 -3.38 -0.14
N LYS A 215 20.67 -4.31 -1.12
CA LYS A 215 20.65 -4.04 -2.56
C LYS A 215 19.36 -4.46 -3.24
N LEU A 216 18.40 -5.00 -2.48
CA LEU A 216 17.10 -5.37 -3.01
C LEU A 216 16.40 -4.15 -3.60
N LYS A 217 15.81 -4.32 -4.77
CA LYS A 217 15.10 -3.28 -5.49
C LYS A 217 13.61 -3.58 -5.51
N THR A 218 12.83 -2.64 -4.97
CA THR A 218 11.36 -2.66 -5.00
C THR A 218 10.85 -1.40 -5.68
N GLU A 219 9.96 -1.54 -6.64
CA GLU A 219 9.22 -0.43 -7.22
C GLU A 219 7.89 -0.27 -6.48
N ILE A 220 7.62 0.93 -5.97
CA ILE A 220 6.40 1.29 -5.22
C ILE A 220 5.55 2.14 -6.13
N TYR A 221 4.30 1.75 -6.35
CA TYR A 221 3.34 2.42 -7.21
C TYR A 221 2.18 2.95 -6.39
N ILE A 222 2.02 4.28 -6.36
CA ILE A 222 0.93 4.98 -5.69
C ILE A 222 -0.02 5.50 -6.78
N PRO A 223 -1.31 5.09 -6.79
CA PRO A 223 -2.26 5.56 -7.78
C PRO A 223 -2.59 7.04 -7.53
N ILE A 224 -2.62 7.82 -8.62
CA ILE A 224 -2.90 9.27 -8.62
C ILE A 224 -4.02 9.62 -9.60
N GLU A 225 -4.64 10.80 -9.36
CA GLU A 225 -5.66 11.36 -10.26
C GLU A 225 -5.08 11.67 -11.66
#